data_1ad7bec6b35e4aef1c709b37843d8c5b
#
_entry.id   1ad7bec6b35e4aef1c709b37843d8c5b
#
_cell.length_a   1.000
_cell.length_b   1.000
_cell.length_c   1.000
_cell.angle_alpha   90.00
_cell.angle_beta   90.00
_cell.angle_gamma   90.00
#
_symmetry.space_group_name_H-M   'P 1'
#
loop_
_entity.id
_entity.type
_entity.pdbx_description
1 polymer ?
#
loop_
_entity_poly.entity_id
_entity_poly.type
_entity_poly.pdbx_seq_one_letter_code
_entity_poly.pdbx_strand_id
1 'polypeptide(L)'
;MSKPRKANVPVRRVSRQREAGEATRKETRRQVLVAARQEFAERGYSAATVARIAERAGVAVQTLYTAWGSKRALLRGVMETSITGDDDTVFGDTHPIAPTLRAVPAEVRGDAAAYIRHVAHEYRVFAERATVGWQTYRDAAAVDPEAADDWQQLMAIRREGFRLIVAQIPKDRLRSGLTPEAAADTAWVIASPDTRDQLVRRAGYTYDQLEEWVRVTLSASILK
;
A
#
# COMPACT_ATOMS: atom_id res chain seq x y z
N MET A 1 -29.93 61.15 -12.02
CA MET A 1 -30.09 59.93 -11.22
C MET A 1 -29.48 58.75 -12.01
N SER A 2 -28.24 58.40 -11.63
CA SER A 2 -27.45 57.35 -12.35
C SER A 2 -27.65 56.01 -11.63
N LYS A 3 -28.06 54.96 -12.34
CA LYS A 3 -28.22 53.58 -11.80
C LYS A 3 -26.85 52.93 -11.62
N PRO A 4 -26.65 52.22 -10.49
CA PRO A 4 -25.38 51.49 -10.27
C PRO A 4 -25.33 50.23 -11.16
N ARG A 5 -24.19 50.05 -11.87
CA ARG A 5 -23.83 48.87 -12.63
C ARG A 5 -23.55 47.71 -11.68
N LYS A 6 -24.34 46.67 -11.73
CA LYS A 6 -24.05 45.39 -11.03
C LYS A 6 -22.78 44.75 -11.61
N ALA A 7 -21.73 44.67 -10.81
CA ALA A 7 -20.55 43.90 -11.12
C ALA A 7 -20.90 42.42 -11.11
N ASN A 8 -20.80 41.78 -12.27
CA ASN A 8 -21.00 40.35 -12.42
C ASN A 8 -19.68 39.62 -12.09
N VAL A 9 -19.63 38.95 -10.94
CA VAL A 9 -18.41 38.29 -10.45
C VAL A 9 -18.31 36.89 -11.04
N PRO A 10 -17.22 36.51 -11.76
CA PRO A 10 -17.07 35.21 -12.45
C PRO A 10 -16.54 34.09 -11.54
N VAL A 11 -16.90 34.05 -10.25
CA VAL A 11 -16.39 33.11 -9.27
C VAL A 11 -16.77 31.65 -9.61
N ARG A 12 -17.92 31.40 -10.22
CA ARG A 12 -18.45 30.06 -10.50
C ARG A 12 -17.82 29.36 -11.71
N ARG A 13 -17.18 30.09 -12.61
CA ARG A 13 -16.55 29.53 -13.82
C ARG A 13 -15.12 29.08 -13.57
N VAL A 14 -14.40 29.77 -12.67
CA VAL A 14 -13.03 29.44 -12.28
C VAL A 14 -12.99 28.17 -11.43
N SER A 15 -13.98 27.94 -10.56
CA SER A 15 -14.04 26.71 -9.74
C SER A 15 -14.24 25.46 -10.60
N ARG A 16 -15.16 25.50 -11.58
CA ARG A 16 -15.41 24.36 -12.48
C ARG A 16 -14.22 24.00 -13.36
N GLN A 17 -13.48 24.99 -13.87
CA GLN A 17 -12.25 24.72 -14.66
C GLN A 17 -11.13 24.14 -13.79
N ARG A 18 -11.03 24.55 -12.55
CA ARG A 18 -10.08 24.03 -11.58
C ARG A 18 -10.41 22.60 -11.19
N GLU A 19 -11.66 22.32 -10.86
CA GLU A 19 -12.19 20.98 -10.57
C GLU A 19 -12.00 20.01 -11.75
N ALA A 20 -12.31 20.45 -12.98
CA ALA A 20 -12.08 19.65 -14.18
C ALA A 20 -10.58 19.37 -14.42
N GLY A 21 -9.71 20.36 -14.17
CA GLY A 21 -8.26 20.19 -14.26
C GLY A 21 -7.69 19.24 -13.20
N GLU A 22 -8.22 19.28 -11.98
CA GLU A 22 -7.87 18.36 -10.91
C GLU A 22 -8.31 16.93 -11.22
N ALA A 23 -9.55 16.75 -11.70
CA ALA A 23 -10.07 15.44 -12.13
C ALA A 23 -9.24 14.83 -13.26
N THR A 24 -8.84 15.64 -14.26
CA THR A 24 -7.98 15.19 -15.36
C THR A 24 -6.59 14.77 -14.86
N ARG A 25 -5.97 15.53 -13.94
CA ARG A 25 -4.67 15.17 -13.36
C ARG A 25 -4.76 13.86 -12.56
N LYS A 26 -5.83 13.70 -11.78
CA LYS A 26 -6.10 12.49 -11.01
C LYS A 26 -6.21 11.28 -11.93
N GLU A 27 -7.00 11.37 -12.99
CA GLU A 27 -7.16 10.29 -13.96
C GLU A 27 -5.84 9.97 -14.68
N THR A 28 -5.08 10.98 -15.10
CA THR A 28 -3.76 10.77 -15.69
C THR A 28 -2.79 10.09 -14.72
N ARG A 29 -2.80 10.50 -13.43
CA ARG A 29 -1.99 9.86 -12.39
C ARG A 29 -2.34 8.38 -12.27
N ARG A 30 -3.63 8.05 -12.19
CA ARG A 30 -4.12 6.67 -12.12
C ARG A 30 -3.66 5.83 -13.32
N GLN A 31 -3.83 6.36 -14.53
CA GLN A 31 -3.41 5.68 -15.78
C GLN A 31 -1.90 5.40 -15.79
N VAL A 32 -1.10 6.35 -15.35
CA VAL A 32 0.37 6.20 -15.24
C VAL A 32 0.74 5.12 -14.23
N LEU A 33 0.10 5.05 -13.07
CA LEU A 33 0.39 4.04 -12.05
C LEU A 33 -0.06 2.64 -12.49
N VAL A 34 -1.19 2.52 -13.18
CA VAL A 34 -1.63 1.26 -13.79
C VAL A 34 -0.62 0.80 -14.84
N ALA A 35 -0.19 1.69 -15.74
CA ALA A 35 0.83 1.38 -16.75
C ALA A 35 2.19 0.99 -16.14
N ALA A 36 2.63 1.70 -15.09
CA ALA A 36 3.86 1.41 -14.38
C ALA A 36 3.79 0.03 -13.70
N ARG A 37 2.68 -0.28 -13.02
CA ARG A 37 2.45 -1.60 -12.41
C ARG A 37 2.51 -2.73 -13.43
N GLN A 38 1.90 -2.56 -14.60
CA GLN A 38 1.93 -3.55 -15.68
C GLN A 38 3.34 -3.73 -16.23
N GLU A 39 4.05 -2.63 -16.51
CA GLU A 39 5.43 -2.68 -17.02
C GLU A 39 6.37 -3.35 -16.03
N PHE A 40 6.25 -3.06 -14.73
CA PHE A 40 7.02 -3.73 -13.68
C PHE A 40 6.67 -5.21 -13.52
N ALA A 41 5.39 -5.58 -13.64
CA ALA A 41 4.96 -6.98 -13.57
C ALA A 41 5.52 -7.82 -14.71
N GLU A 42 5.56 -7.26 -15.93
CA GLU A 42 5.98 -7.96 -17.14
C GLU A 42 7.51 -8.05 -17.28
N ARG A 43 8.24 -7.02 -16.84
CA ARG A 43 9.67 -6.85 -17.15
C ARG A 43 10.59 -6.76 -15.93
N GLY A 44 10.02 -6.63 -14.73
CA GLY A 44 10.77 -6.32 -13.52
C GLY A 44 11.31 -4.88 -13.52
N TYR A 45 11.97 -4.50 -12.44
CA TYR A 45 12.50 -3.13 -12.30
C TYR A 45 13.57 -2.77 -13.33
N SER A 46 14.56 -3.65 -13.54
CA SER A 46 15.73 -3.34 -14.38
C SER A 46 15.37 -3.08 -15.84
N ALA A 47 14.50 -3.90 -16.44
CA ALA A 47 14.13 -3.80 -17.85
C ALA A 47 12.96 -2.84 -18.13
N ALA A 48 12.20 -2.45 -17.10
CA ALA A 48 11.16 -1.43 -17.23
C ALA A 48 11.76 -0.04 -17.49
N THR A 49 11.15 0.72 -18.40
CA THR A 49 11.61 2.07 -18.76
C THR A 49 10.47 3.09 -18.65
N VAL A 50 10.86 4.34 -18.29
CA VAL A 50 9.89 5.45 -18.23
C VAL A 50 9.23 5.69 -19.59
N ALA A 51 9.95 5.50 -20.70
CA ALA A 51 9.42 5.66 -22.06
C ALA A 51 8.29 4.65 -22.35
N ARG A 52 8.46 3.36 -21.99
CA ARG A 52 7.41 2.34 -22.15
C ARG A 52 6.21 2.57 -21.25
N ILE A 53 6.45 3.04 -20.03
CA ILE A 53 5.38 3.41 -19.11
C ILE A 53 4.56 4.57 -19.71
N ALA A 54 5.23 5.59 -20.26
CA ALA A 54 4.60 6.74 -20.93
C ALA A 54 3.75 6.30 -22.13
N GLU A 55 4.33 5.47 -23.01
CA GLU A 55 3.65 4.89 -24.17
C GLU A 55 2.39 4.12 -23.73
N ARG A 56 2.50 3.24 -22.76
CA ARG A 56 1.38 2.43 -22.22
C ARG A 56 0.30 3.29 -21.57
N ALA A 57 0.70 4.38 -20.90
CA ALA A 57 -0.21 5.32 -20.27
C ALA A 57 -0.83 6.35 -21.24
N GLY A 58 -0.38 6.39 -22.50
CA GLY A 58 -0.86 7.36 -23.49
C GLY A 58 -0.45 8.80 -23.20
N VAL A 59 0.70 9.01 -22.51
CA VAL A 59 1.21 10.34 -22.15
C VAL A 59 2.60 10.59 -22.73
N ALA A 60 2.99 11.86 -22.86
CA ALA A 60 4.34 12.19 -23.29
C ALA A 60 5.37 11.83 -22.19
N VAL A 61 6.54 11.35 -22.59
CA VAL A 61 7.64 10.99 -21.67
C VAL A 61 8.04 12.20 -20.80
N GLN A 62 8.06 13.40 -21.37
CA GLN A 62 8.35 14.64 -20.64
C GLN A 62 7.33 14.91 -19.53
N THR A 63 6.05 14.60 -19.77
CA THR A 63 4.99 14.71 -18.76
C THR A 63 5.27 13.80 -17.57
N LEU A 64 5.72 12.56 -17.82
CA LEU A 64 6.10 11.64 -16.76
C LEU A 64 7.29 12.14 -15.94
N TYR A 65 8.35 12.60 -16.59
CA TYR A 65 9.49 13.16 -15.86
C TYR A 65 9.13 14.40 -15.05
N THR A 66 8.28 15.27 -15.58
CA THR A 66 7.80 16.45 -14.86
C THR A 66 6.96 16.09 -13.63
N ALA A 67 6.11 15.06 -13.75
CA ALA A 67 5.18 14.69 -12.68
C ALA A 67 5.80 13.76 -11.61
N TRP A 68 6.74 12.90 -11.99
CA TRP A 68 7.30 11.84 -11.16
C TRP A 68 8.80 11.90 -10.94
N GLY A 69 9.53 12.54 -11.83
CA GLY A 69 10.98 12.71 -11.75
C GLY A 69 11.79 11.46 -12.11
N SER A 70 11.41 10.27 -11.67
CA SER A 70 12.20 9.05 -11.86
C SER A 70 11.36 7.76 -11.92
N LYS A 71 11.97 6.69 -12.44
CA LYS A 71 11.40 5.33 -12.39
C LYS A 71 11.18 4.84 -10.95
N ARG A 72 12.08 5.19 -10.04
CA ARG A 72 11.96 4.89 -8.61
C ARG A 72 10.73 5.56 -7.99
N ALA A 73 10.45 6.82 -8.32
CA ALA A 73 9.26 7.52 -7.84
C ALA A 73 7.96 6.88 -8.36
N LEU A 74 7.96 6.36 -9.61
CA LEU A 74 6.85 5.56 -10.13
C LEU A 74 6.66 4.26 -9.35
N LEU A 75 7.74 3.55 -9.01
CA LEU A 75 7.67 2.35 -8.18
C LEU A 75 7.12 2.65 -6.79
N ARG A 76 7.55 3.76 -6.17
CA ARG A 76 6.99 4.24 -4.90
C ARG A 76 5.49 4.47 -5.01
N GLY A 77 5.03 5.18 -6.05
CA GLY A 77 3.61 5.41 -6.29
C GLY A 77 2.81 4.12 -6.49
N VAL A 78 3.35 3.13 -7.21
CA VAL A 78 2.72 1.80 -7.36
C VAL A 78 2.59 1.10 -6.01
N MET A 79 3.59 1.21 -5.14
CA MET A 79 3.53 0.62 -3.80
C MET A 79 2.52 1.34 -2.91
N GLU A 80 2.52 2.67 -2.92
CA GLU A 80 1.58 3.50 -2.17
C GLU A 80 0.14 3.14 -2.49
N THR A 81 -0.23 3.11 -3.78
CA THR A 81 -1.59 2.73 -4.21
C THR A 81 -1.94 1.28 -3.87
N SER A 82 -0.95 0.38 -3.89
CA SER A 82 -1.16 -1.01 -3.49
C SER A 82 -1.46 -1.14 -2.00
N ILE A 83 -0.88 -0.30 -1.15
CA ILE A 83 -1.10 -0.30 0.30
C ILE A 83 -2.43 0.36 0.66
N THR A 84 -2.72 1.54 0.10
CA THR A 84 -3.94 2.29 0.45
C THR A 84 -5.18 1.74 -0.23
N GLY A 85 -5.04 1.11 -1.40
CA GLY A 85 -6.15 0.75 -2.27
C GLY A 85 -6.80 1.96 -2.95
N ASP A 86 -6.19 3.13 -2.84
CA ASP A 86 -6.66 4.40 -3.39
C ASP A 86 -5.53 5.08 -4.17
N ASP A 87 -5.81 5.42 -5.44
CA ASP A 87 -4.86 6.06 -6.35
C ASP A 87 -4.54 7.52 -5.97
N ASP A 88 -5.30 8.09 -5.04
CA ASP A 88 -5.16 9.50 -4.63
C ASP A 88 -4.38 9.68 -3.33
N THR A 89 -4.21 8.63 -2.56
CA THR A 89 -3.49 8.74 -1.29
C THR A 89 -2.00 8.77 -1.57
N VAL A 90 -1.38 9.92 -1.35
CA VAL A 90 0.07 10.03 -1.25
C VAL A 90 0.43 9.74 0.19
N PHE A 91 1.39 8.84 0.44
CA PHE A 91 1.97 8.72 1.78
C PHE A 91 2.62 10.04 2.16
N GLY A 92 1.89 10.81 2.96
CA GLY A 92 2.50 11.81 3.82
C GLY A 92 3.15 11.12 5.02
N ASP A 93 3.24 11.83 6.14
CA ASP A 93 3.78 11.31 7.41
C ASP A 93 2.92 10.22 8.08
N THR A 94 1.89 9.69 7.38
CA THR A 94 0.98 8.67 7.93
C THR A 94 1.47 7.25 7.63
N HIS A 95 1.53 6.46 8.69
CA HIS A 95 1.95 5.06 8.64
C HIS A 95 1.06 4.24 7.69
N PRO A 96 1.61 3.45 6.73
CA PRO A 96 0.83 2.72 5.72
C PRO A 96 -0.16 1.70 6.29
N ILE A 97 0.06 1.24 7.52
CA ILE A 97 -0.86 0.31 8.22
C ILE A 97 -1.98 1.05 8.96
N ALA A 98 -1.89 2.38 9.10
CA ALA A 98 -2.93 3.17 9.77
C ALA A 98 -4.35 3.00 9.19
N PRO A 99 -4.58 2.82 7.87
CA PRO A 99 -5.91 2.52 7.34
C PRO A 99 -6.51 1.23 7.91
N THR A 100 -5.74 0.14 7.95
CA THR A 100 -6.18 -1.15 8.52
C THR A 100 -6.54 -1.02 10.00
N LEU A 101 -5.76 -0.28 10.79
CA LEU A 101 -6.05 -0.03 12.19
C LEU A 101 -7.27 0.85 12.40
N ARG A 102 -7.49 1.84 11.54
CA ARG A 102 -8.67 2.73 11.60
C ARG A 102 -9.96 2.00 11.23
N ALA A 103 -9.86 1.00 10.36
CA ALA A 103 -10.99 0.22 9.87
C ALA A 103 -11.38 -0.96 10.80
N VAL A 104 -10.69 -1.14 11.95
CA VAL A 104 -11.04 -2.23 12.89
C VAL A 104 -12.48 -2.05 13.37
N PRO A 105 -13.39 -2.97 13.01
CA PRO A 105 -14.78 -2.90 13.43
C PRO A 105 -14.91 -2.95 14.96
N ALA A 106 -15.86 -2.19 15.51
CA ALA A 106 -16.05 -2.13 16.96
C ALA A 106 -16.34 -3.52 17.56
N GLU A 107 -16.99 -4.40 16.79
CA GLU A 107 -17.42 -5.72 17.17
C GLU A 107 -16.27 -6.71 17.43
N VAL A 108 -15.11 -6.48 16.78
CA VAL A 108 -13.93 -7.35 16.99
C VAL A 108 -13.00 -6.82 18.07
N ARG A 109 -13.27 -5.62 18.61
CA ARG A 109 -12.47 -5.05 19.69
C ARG A 109 -12.75 -5.81 20.99
N GLY A 110 -11.71 -6.33 21.63
CA GLY A 110 -11.83 -7.12 22.88
C GLY A 110 -11.96 -8.63 22.66
N ASP A 111 -12.31 -9.11 21.47
CA ASP A 111 -12.20 -10.52 21.09
C ASP A 111 -10.92 -10.75 20.28
N ALA A 112 -9.89 -11.28 20.94
CA ALA A 112 -8.58 -11.48 20.31
C ALA A 112 -8.64 -12.45 19.11
N ALA A 113 -9.49 -13.46 19.14
CA ALA A 113 -9.64 -14.43 18.04
C ALA A 113 -10.36 -13.79 16.83
N ALA A 114 -11.42 -13.01 17.08
CA ALA A 114 -12.10 -12.25 16.05
C ALA A 114 -11.17 -11.18 15.43
N TYR A 115 -10.36 -10.53 16.27
CA TYR A 115 -9.37 -9.55 15.80
C TYR A 115 -8.31 -10.19 14.92
N ILE A 116 -7.76 -11.35 15.25
CA ILE A 116 -6.81 -12.08 14.41
C ILE A 116 -7.44 -12.51 13.08
N ARG A 117 -8.71 -12.92 13.06
CA ARG A 117 -9.42 -13.18 11.78
C ARG A 117 -9.48 -11.93 10.92
N HIS A 118 -9.82 -10.79 11.50
CA HIS A 118 -9.83 -9.52 10.78
C HIS A 118 -8.44 -9.15 10.23
N VAL A 119 -7.38 -9.27 11.04
CA VAL A 119 -6.00 -9.02 10.60
C VAL A 119 -5.57 -9.94 9.47
N ALA A 120 -5.92 -11.23 9.52
CA ALA A 120 -5.60 -12.18 8.46
C ALA A 120 -6.34 -11.86 7.16
N HIS A 121 -7.60 -11.44 7.24
CA HIS A 121 -8.38 -10.99 6.08
C HIS A 121 -7.79 -9.74 5.44
N GLU A 122 -7.50 -8.72 6.23
CA GLU A 122 -6.88 -7.47 5.73
C GLU A 122 -5.50 -7.74 5.12
N TYR A 123 -4.73 -8.64 5.73
CA TYR A 123 -3.45 -9.07 5.15
C TYR A 123 -3.65 -9.76 3.80
N ARG A 124 -4.62 -10.64 3.65
CA ARG A 124 -4.92 -11.29 2.36
C ARG A 124 -5.23 -10.26 1.26
N VAL A 125 -6.17 -9.36 1.56
CA VAL A 125 -6.58 -8.30 0.62
C VAL A 125 -5.39 -7.43 0.21
N PHE A 126 -4.57 -7.05 1.18
CA PHE A 126 -3.33 -6.30 0.93
C PHE A 126 -2.30 -7.12 0.14
N ALA A 127 -2.03 -8.37 0.53
CA ALA A 127 -1.05 -9.24 -0.12
C ALA A 127 -1.36 -9.47 -1.60
N GLU A 128 -2.63 -9.61 -1.95
CA GLU A 128 -3.08 -9.76 -3.32
C GLU A 128 -2.79 -8.50 -4.15
N ARG A 129 -3.14 -7.32 -3.65
CA ARG A 129 -2.90 -6.03 -4.34
C ARG A 129 -1.42 -5.69 -4.46
N ALA A 130 -0.66 -5.91 -3.38
CA ALA A 130 0.71 -5.42 -3.26
C ALA A 130 1.77 -6.36 -3.84
N THR A 131 1.38 -7.50 -4.40
CA THR A 131 2.30 -8.52 -4.94
C THR A 131 3.35 -7.94 -5.88
N VAL A 132 2.91 -7.21 -6.91
CA VAL A 132 3.81 -6.62 -7.91
C VAL A 132 4.75 -5.60 -7.28
N GLY A 133 4.21 -4.72 -6.43
CA GLY A 133 5.00 -3.70 -5.74
C GLY A 133 6.13 -4.30 -4.89
N TRP A 134 5.83 -5.31 -4.06
CA TRP A 134 6.81 -5.99 -3.22
C TRP A 134 7.91 -6.69 -4.02
N GLN A 135 7.54 -7.42 -5.06
CA GLN A 135 8.51 -8.12 -5.90
C GLN A 135 9.42 -7.12 -6.62
N THR A 136 8.82 -6.09 -7.23
CA THR A 136 9.58 -5.07 -7.95
C THR A 136 10.51 -4.28 -7.03
N TYR A 137 10.08 -3.96 -5.81
CA TYR A 137 10.94 -3.26 -4.83
C TYR A 137 12.13 -4.11 -4.39
N ARG A 138 11.89 -5.39 -4.10
CA ARG A 138 12.97 -6.31 -3.74
C ARG A 138 14.00 -6.45 -4.86
N ASP A 139 13.52 -6.57 -6.10
CA ASP A 139 14.39 -6.67 -7.28
C ASP A 139 15.12 -5.34 -7.54
N ALA A 140 14.45 -4.21 -7.33
CA ALA A 140 15.04 -2.87 -7.43
C ALA A 140 16.15 -2.67 -6.38
N ALA A 141 15.91 -3.06 -5.13
CA ALA A 141 16.87 -2.94 -4.03
C ALA A 141 18.17 -3.73 -4.27
N ALA A 142 18.15 -4.76 -5.11
CA ALA A 142 19.34 -5.53 -5.46
C ALA A 142 20.27 -4.80 -6.46
N VAL A 143 19.77 -3.78 -7.19
CA VAL A 143 20.49 -3.15 -8.30
C VAL A 143 20.51 -1.62 -8.24
N ASP A 144 19.78 -1.01 -7.30
CA ASP A 144 19.62 0.43 -7.15
C ASP A 144 19.76 0.78 -5.66
N PRO A 145 20.86 1.44 -5.24
CA PRO A 145 21.09 1.77 -3.83
C PRO A 145 20.00 2.64 -3.21
N GLU A 146 19.43 3.57 -3.97
CA GLU A 146 18.35 4.42 -3.46
C GLU A 146 17.04 3.62 -3.28
N ALA A 147 16.79 2.63 -4.13
CA ALA A 147 15.67 1.71 -3.94
C ALA A 147 15.92 0.75 -2.76
N ALA A 148 17.18 0.41 -2.46
CA ALA A 148 17.54 -0.35 -1.27
C ALA A 148 17.23 0.43 0.02
N ASP A 149 17.53 1.72 0.06
CA ASP A 149 17.19 2.58 1.19
C ASP A 149 15.66 2.68 1.38
N ASP A 150 14.91 2.90 0.30
CA ASP A 150 13.44 2.89 0.33
C ASP A 150 12.89 1.55 0.85
N TRP A 151 13.49 0.42 0.42
CA TRP A 151 13.11 -0.91 0.89
C TRP A 151 13.33 -1.08 2.39
N GLN A 152 14.46 -0.64 2.93
CA GLN A 152 14.75 -0.69 4.36
C GLN A 152 13.74 0.15 5.17
N GLN A 153 13.44 1.36 4.69
CA GLN A 153 12.43 2.21 5.31
C GLN A 153 11.04 1.54 5.31
N LEU A 154 10.65 0.96 4.18
CA LEU A 154 9.37 0.26 4.04
C LEU A 154 9.27 -0.95 4.99
N MET A 155 10.36 -1.71 5.16
CA MET A 155 10.42 -2.82 6.13
C MET A 155 10.33 -2.33 7.57
N ALA A 156 10.99 -1.23 7.91
CA ALA A 156 10.91 -0.62 9.24
C ALA A 156 9.49 -0.13 9.55
N ILE A 157 8.87 0.59 8.62
CA ILE A 157 7.49 1.06 8.72
C ILE A 157 6.52 -0.12 8.91
N ARG A 158 6.70 -1.17 8.13
CA ARG A 158 5.87 -2.37 8.22
C ARG A 158 6.01 -3.06 9.59
N ARG A 159 7.23 -3.18 10.12
CA ARG A 159 7.49 -3.75 11.45
C ARG A 159 6.81 -2.94 12.55
N GLU A 160 6.91 -1.61 12.50
CA GLU A 160 6.23 -0.73 13.44
C GLU A 160 4.71 -0.87 13.38
N GLY A 161 4.14 -1.05 12.18
CA GLY A 161 2.73 -1.33 12.01
C GLY A 161 2.28 -2.59 12.74
N PHE A 162 3.06 -3.66 12.73
CA PHE A 162 2.72 -4.86 13.49
C PHE A 162 2.77 -4.66 15.00
N ARG A 163 3.61 -3.75 15.51
CA ARG A 163 3.57 -3.35 16.92
C ARG A 163 2.25 -2.68 17.27
N LEU A 164 1.74 -1.79 16.39
CA LEU A 164 0.44 -1.15 16.57
C LEU A 164 -0.72 -2.16 16.48
N ILE A 165 -0.64 -3.14 15.58
CA ILE A 165 -1.63 -4.22 15.45
C ILE A 165 -1.68 -5.06 16.74
N VAL A 166 -0.54 -5.54 17.21
CA VAL A 166 -0.49 -6.38 18.42
C VAL A 166 -0.86 -5.60 19.67
N ALA A 167 -0.59 -4.29 19.73
CA ALA A 167 -1.00 -3.44 20.84
C ALA A 167 -2.53 -3.37 21.05
N GLN A 168 -3.34 -3.74 20.03
CA GLN A 168 -4.79 -3.86 20.16
C GLN A 168 -5.24 -5.14 20.87
N ILE A 169 -4.34 -6.12 21.03
CA ILE A 169 -4.65 -7.39 21.72
C ILE A 169 -4.42 -7.19 23.22
N PRO A 170 -5.41 -7.47 24.09
CA PRO A 170 -5.22 -7.42 25.54
C PRO A 170 -4.05 -8.31 25.98
N LYS A 171 -3.17 -7.80 26.84
CA LYS A 171 -1.94 -8.51 27.27
C LYS A 171 -2.25 -9.87 27.94
N ASP A 172 -3.37 -9.97 28.64
CA ASP A 172 -3.83 -11.21 29.27
C ASP A 172 -4.30 -12.27 28.26
N ARG A 173 -4.49 -11.91 26.99
CA ARG A 173 -4.81 -12.80 25.88
C ARG A 173 -3.58 -13.29 25.12
N LEU A 174 -2.44 -12.66 25.30
CA LEU A 174 -1.18 -13.15 24.71
C LEU A 174 -0.74 -14.43 25.42
N ARG A 175 -0.04 -15.28 24.67
CA ARG A 175 0.58 -16.53 25.18
C ARG A 175 1.45 -16.23 26.38
N SER A 176 1.38 -17.09 27.39
CA SER A 176 2.19 -16.96 28.61
C SER A 176 3.68 -16.90 28.29
N GLY A 177 4.37 -15.89 28.82
CA GLY A 177 5.79 -15.66 28.58
C GLY A 177 6.13 -14.94 27.27
N LEU A 178 5.15 -14.64 26.42
CA LEU A 178 5.35 -13.87 25.19
C LEU A 178 5.16 -12.37 25.48
N THR A 179 6.19 -11.56 25.19
CA THR A 179 6.07 -10.11 25.28
C THR A 179 5.32 -9.53 24.08
N PRO A 180 4.68 -8.35 24.19
CA PRO A 180 4.02 -7.70 23.05
C PRO A 180 4.96 -7.48 21.87
N GLU A 181 6.22 -7.16 22.12
CA GLU A 181 7.25 -6.95 21.11
C GLU A 181 7.57 -8.24 20.35
N ALA A 182 7.76 -9.36 21.09
CA ALA A 182 7.99 -10.67 20.48
C ALA A 182 6.76 -11.17 19.69
N ALA A 183 5.55 -10.89 20.19
CA ALA A 183 4.32 -11.18 19.48
C ALA A 183 4.21 -10.38 18.18
N ALA A 184 4.60 -9.10 18.20
CA ALA A 184 4.61 -8.24 17.02
C ALA A 184 5.64 -8.70 15.98
N ASP A 185 6.85 -9.06 16.39
CA ASP A 185 7.88 -9.59 15.50
C ASP A 185 7.43 -10.95 14.89
N THR A 186 6.78 -11.80 15.69
CA THR A 186 6.19 -13.06 15.21
C THR A 186 5.12 -12.80 14.14
N ALA A 187 4.19 -11.87 14.39
CA ALA A 187 3.16 -11.50 13.44
C ALA A 187 3.74 -10.86 12.16
N TRP A 188 4.77 -10.02 12.30
CA TRP A 188 5.48 -9.39 11.20
C TRP A 188 6.12 -10.41 10.25
N VAL A 189 6.69 -11.50 10.79
CA VAL A 189 7.28 -12.60 10.00
C VAL A 189 6.19 -13.44 9.35
N ILE A 190 5.17 -13.88 10.11
CA ILE A 190 4.08 -14.72 9.60
C ILE A 190 3.34 -14.04 8.44
N ALA A 191 3.00 -12.78 8.57
CA ALA A 191 2.33 -12.01 7.53
C ALA A 191 3.32 -11.27 6.60
N SER A 192 4.48 -11.85 6.28
CA SER A 192 5.49 -11.23 5.43
C SER A 192 5.24 -11.42 3.93
N PRO A 193 5.76 -10.53 3.08
CA PRO A 193 5.79 -10.75 1.63
C PRO A 193 6.51 -12.05 1.25
N ASP A 194 7.55 -12.43 2.01
CA ASP A 194 8.28 -13.67 1.77
C ASP A 194 7.45 -14.90 2.10
N THR A 195 6.71 -14.88 3.21
CA THR A 195 5.74 -15.94 3.55
C THR A 195 4.69 -16.10 2.46
N ARG A 196 4.13 -15.00 1.95
CA ARG A 196 3.19 -15.03 0.83
C ARG A 196 3.84 -15.65 -0.41
N ASP A 197 5.08 -15.26 -0.76
CA ASP A 197 5.78 -15.82 -1.91
C ASP A 197 6.03 -17.32 -1.75
N GLN A 198 6.40 -17.78 -0.55
CA GLN A 198 6.57 -19.21 -0.26
C GLN A 198 5.26 -19.99 -0.46
N LEU A 199 4.17 -19.49 0.13
CA LEU A 199 2.90 -20.22 0.14
C LEU A 199 2.16 -20.10 -1.20
N VAL A 200 1.94 -18.88 -1.70
CA VAL A 200 1.12 -18.68 -2.91
C VAL A 200 1.91 -19.04 -4.17
N ARG A 201 3.12 -18.50 -4.34
CA ARG A 201 3.84 -18.66 -5.58
C ARG A 201 4.59 -19.99 -5.71
N ARG A 202 5.14 -20.52 -4.60
CA ARG A 202 5.94 -21.76 -4.64
C ARG A 202 5.15 -22.99 -4.24
N ALA A 203 4.30 -22.90 -3.20
CA ALA A 203 3.50 -24.02 -2.72
C ALA A 203 2.10 -24.10 -3.38
N GLY A 204 1.70 -23.09 -4.19
CA GLY A 204 0.46 -23.11 -4.95
C GLY A 204 -0.80 -22.81 -4.12
N TYR A 205 -0.67 -22.18 -2.97
CA TYR A 205 -1.82 -21.77 -2.17
C TYR A 205 -2.66 -20.72 -2.90
N THR A 206 -3.99 -20.83 -2.77
CA THR A 206 -4.89 -19.72 -3.08
C THR A 206 -4.75 -18.63 -2.02
N TYR A 207 -5.24 -17.42 -2.31
CA TYR A 207 -5.26 -16.34 -1.30
C TYR A 207 -6.17 -16.65 -0.11
N ASP A 208 -7.25 -17.42 -0.31
CA ASP A 208 -8.12 -17.88 0.79
C ASP A 208 -7.39 -18.89 1.69
N GLN A 209 -6.60 -19.79 1.10
CA GLN A 209 -5.73 -20.69 1.87
C GLN A 209 -4.62 -19.94 2.62
N LEU A 210 -4.07 -18.86 2.03
CA LEU A 210 -3.13 -17.97 2.71
C LEU A 210 -3.79 -17.29 3.91
N GLU A 211 -5.00 -16.75 3.76
CA GLU A 211 -5.76 -16.12 4.86
C GLU A 211 -5.95 -17.09 6.02
N GLU A 212 -6.43 -18.30 5.71
CA GLU A 212 -6.67 -19.31 6.74
C GLU A 212 -5.37 -19.76 7.43
N TRP A 213 -4.29 -19.95 6.64
CA TRP A 213 -2.97 -20.30 7.19
C TRP A 213 -2.45 -19.22 8.13
N VAL A 214 -2.54 -17.94 7.73
CA VAL A 214 -2.11 -16.80 8.55
C VAL A 214 -2.96 -16.72 9.82
N ARG A 215 -4.28 -16.86 9.71
CA ARG A 215 -5.21 -16.85 10.84
C ARG A 215 -4.84 -17.91 11.88
N VAL A 216 -4.69 -19.17 11.44
CA VAL A 216 -4.36 -20.30 12.30
C VAL A 216 -3.00 -20.13 12.95
N THR A 217 -2.00 -19.78 12.13
CA THR A 217 -0.61 -19.65 12.58
C THR A 217 -0.45 -18.50 13.57
N LEU A 218 -1.05 -17.33 13.30
CA LEU A 218 -1.05 -16.21 14.23
C LEU A 218 -1.74 -16.58 15.55
N SER A 219 -2.96 -17.15 15.49
CA SER A 219 -3.68 -17.55 16.71
C SER A 219 -2.85 -18.52 17.54
N ALA A 220 -2.30 -19.56 16.92
CA ALA A 220 -1.50 -20.56 17.62
C ALA A 220 -0.16 -20.02 18.17
N SER A 221 0.42 -19.02 17.50
CA SER A 221 1.75 -18.49 17.88
C SER A 221 1.67 -17.43 18.97
N ILE A 222 0.66 -16.55 18.97
CA ILE A 222 0.64 -15.36 19.82
C ILE A 222 -0.50 -15.35 20.84
N LEU A 223 -1.59 -16.12 20.68
CA LEU A 223 -2.68 -16.18 21.64
C LEU A 223 -2.56 -17.38 22.61
N LYS A 224 -3.27 -17.25 23.77
CA LYS A 224 -3.45 -18.36 24.71
C LYS A 224 -4.35 -19.44 24.15
#